data_208c23703ae9fe03ca750011b949493e
#
_entry.id   208c23703ae9fe03ca750011b949493e
#
_cell.length_a   1.000
_cell.length_b   1.000
_cell.length_c   1.000
_cell.angle_alpha   90.00
_cell.angle_beta   90.00
_cell.angle_gamma   90.00
#
_symmetry.space_group_name_H-M   'P 1'
#
loop_
_entity.id
_entity.type
_entity.pdbx_description
1 polymer ?
#
loop_
_entity_poly.entity_id
_entity_poly.type
_entity_poly.pdbx_seq_one_letter_code
_entity_poly.pdbx_strand_id
1 'polypeptide(L)'
;MANLTFTIMDTEHLDAILSIENMAHSHPWKASMITDLNGRGAFNYVLLADERVVGYFYAQNIVGEVSLLNIAVSPSEQGKGYGRALLNHFLEQCESREAESAWLEVRESNQAAVSLYLDEGFNEVDRRRDYYPSDQGREDAVIMSYYFLFSS
;
A
#
# COMPACT_ATOMS: atom_id res chain seq x y z
N MET A 1 18.72 0.95 16.86
CA MET A 1 18.00 0.93 15.59
C MET A 1 17.28 -0.40 15.40
N ALA A 2 16.07 -0.36 14.92
CA ALA A 2 15.32 -1.57 14.63
C ALA A 2 15.93 -2.32 13.43
N ASN A 3 15.92 -3.63 13.51
CA ASN A 3 16.31 -4.49 12.40
C ASN A 3 15.10 -4.68 11.49
N LEU A 4 15.14 -4.13 10.28
CA LEU A 4 14.02 -4.14 9.34
C LEU A 4 14.15 -5.29 8.34
N THR A 5 13.06 -6.02 8.14
CA THR A 5 13.00 -7.11 7.17
C THR A 5 11.68 -7.05 6.43
N PHE A 6 11.72 -7.21 5.10
CA PHE A 6 10.52 -7.38 4.28
C PHE A 6 10.32 -8.87 4.02
N THR A 7 9.12 -9.35 4.29
CA THR A 7 8.78 -10.76 4.15
C THR A 7 7.44 -10.93 3.45
N ILE A 8 7.32 -11.95 2.61
CA ILE A 8 6.04 -12.27 1.98
C ILE A 8 5.00 -12.49 3.07
N MET A 9 3.85 -11.85 2.92
CA MET A 9 2.75 -11.95 3.87
C MET A 9 2.23 -13.38 3.96
N ASP A 10 2.05 -13.89 5.17
CA ASP A 10 1.59 -15.24 5.43
C ASP A 10 0.52 -15.20 6.53
N THR A 11 -0.14 -16.34 6.74
CA THR A 11 -1.23 -16.46 7.72
C THR A 11 -0.79 -16.09 9.13
N GLU A 12 0.46 -16.34 9.49
CA GLU A 12 0.99 -15.98 10.81
C GLU A 12 1.01 -14.47 11.07
N HIS A 13 0.93 -13.66 10.03
CA HIS A 13 0.96 -12.19 10.13
C HIS A 13 -0.44 -11.58 10.28
N LEU A 14 -1.50 -12.35 10.03
CA LEU A 14 -2.85 -11.82 9.85
C LEU A 14 -3.43 -11.15 11.09
N ASP A 15 -3.17 -11.66 12.28
CA ASP A 15 -3.69 -11.05 13.50
C ASP A 15 -3.13 -9.63 13.69
N ALA A 16 -1.84 -9.47 13.45
CA ALA A 16 -1.19 -8.16 13.53
C ALA A 16 -1.72 -7.22 12.45
N ILE A 17 -1.89 -7.72 11.23
CA ILE A 17 -2.41 -6.94 10.11
C ILE A 17 -3.83 -6.45 10.40
N LEU A 18 -4.70 -7.32 10.89
CA LEU A 18 -6.07 -6.94 11.24
C LEU A 18 -6.09 -5.83 12.30
N SER A 19 -5.22 -5.93 13.30
CA SER A 19 -5.10 -4.90 14.33
C SER A 19 -4.65 -3.57 13.74
N ILE A 20 -3.61 -3.59 12.90
CA ILE A 20 -3.09 -2.37 12.25
C ILE A 20 -4.15 -1.76 11.33
N GLU A 21 -4.82 -2.59 10.54
CA GLU A 21 -5.86 -2.13 9.61
C GLU A 21 -6.94 -1.34 10.33
N ASN A 22 -7.43 -1.88 11.44
CA ASN A 22 -8.48 -1.24 12.21
C ASN A 22 -8.05 0.04 12.90
N MET A 23 -6.76 0.18 13.23
CA MET A 23 -6.22 1.38 13.87
C MET A 23 -5.77 2.43 12.87
N ALA A 24 -5.23 2.02 11.73
CA ALA A 24 -4.59 2.93 10.78
C ALA A 24 -5.55 3.56 9.78
N HIS A 25 -6.65 2.90 9.47
CA HIS A 25 -7.61 3.37 8.47
C HIS A 25 -8.93 3.78 9.10
N SER A 26 -9.49 4.91 8.64
CA SER A 26 -10.82 5.37 9.08
C SER A 26 -11.93 4.43 8.61
N HIS A 27 -11.72 3.79 7.46
CA HIS A 27 -12.67 2.85 6.85
C HIS A 27 -11.91 1.58 6.48
N PRO A 28 -11.63 0.72 7.47
CA PRO A 28 -10.79 -0.46 7.23
C PRO A 28 -11.47 -1.48 6.32
N TRP A 29 -10.64 -2.27 5.63
CA TRP A 29 -11.10 -3.41 4.86
C TRP A 29 -11.79 -4.41 5.79
N LYS A 30 -12.74 -5.15 5.24
CA LYS A 30 -13.36 -6.29 5.93
C LYS A 30 -12.32 -7.38 6.19
N ALA A 31 -12.49 -8.12 7.28
CA ALA A 31 -11.58 -9.22 7.60
C ALA A 31 -11.43 -10.23 6.45
N SER A 32 -12.51 -10.49 5.71
CA SER A 32 -12.47 -11.42 4.56
C SER A 32 -11.53 -10.94 3.44
N MET A 33 -11.36 -9.63 3.28
CA MET A 33 -10.42 -9.08 2.30
C MET A 33 -8.98 -9.18 2.80
N ILE A 34 -8.78 -8.93 4.10
CA ILE A 34 -7.45 -9.01 4.72
C ILE A 34 -6.91 -10.43 4.68
N THR A 35 -7.75 -11.43 4.91
CA THR A 35 -7.33 -12.84 5.00
C THR A 35 -7.19 -13.52 3.63
N ASP A 36 -7.64 -12.88 2.55
CA ASP A 36 -7.51 -13.44 1.21
C ASP A 36 -6.12 -13.12 0.65
N LEU A 37 -5.19 -14.07 0.78
CA LEU A 37 -3.81 -13.91 0.32
C LEU A 37 -3.56 -14.55 -1.06
N ASN A 38 -4.55 -15.20 -1.65
CA ASN A 38 -4.38 -16.05 -2.82
C ASN A 38 -5.06 -15.51 -4.08
N GLY A 39 -5.33 -14.20 -4.14
CA GLY A 39 -5.93 -13.60 -5.32
C GLY A 39 -5.01 -13.69 -6.53
N ARG A 40 -5.60 -13.62 -7.73
CA ARG A 40 -4.84 -13.64 -8.97
C ARG A 40 -3.84 -12.49 -9.00
N GLY A 41 -2.56 -12.83 -9.24
CA GLY A 41 -1.50 -11.83 -9.34
C GLY A 41 -1.10 -11.18 -8.01
N ALA A 42 -1.60 -11.67 -6.87
CA ALA A 42 -1.30 -11.08 -5.58
C ALA A 42 0.17 -11.23 -5.22
N PHE A 43 0.77 -10.13 -4.72
CA PHE A 43 2.07 -10.17 -4.06
C PHE A 43 2.03 -9.18 -2.90
N ASN A 44 1.90 -9.72 -1.71
CA ASN A 44 1.68 -8.96 -0.49
C ASN A 44 2.88 -9.13 0.44
N TYR A 45 3.29 -8.03 1.09
CA TYR A 45 4.47 -8.04 1.97
C TYR A 45 4.14 -7.42 3.31
N VAL A 46 4.86 -7.91 4.34
CA VAL A 46 4.90 -7.24 5.64
C VAL A 46 6.28 -6.66 5.86
N LEU A 47 6.33 -5.57 6.61
CA LEU A 47 7.57 -5.01 7.13
C LEU A 47 7.66 -5.41 8.60
N LEU A 48 8.75 -6.07 8.94
CA LEU A 48 9.05 -6.49 10.31
C LEU A 48 10.12 -5.58 10.89
N ALA A 49 9.89 -5.06 12.07
CA ALA A 49 10.91 -4.37 12.86
C ALA A 49 11.17 -5.23 14.11
N ASP A 50 12.38 -5.74 14.23
CA ASP A 50 12.74 -6.67 15.32
C ASP A 50 11.73 -7.81 15.44
N GLU A 51 11.37 -8.38 14.29
CA GLU A 51 10.45 -9.53 14.16
C GLU A 51 8.98 -9.22 14.47
N ARG A 52 8.61 -7.94 14.67
CA ARG A 52 7.22 -7.52 14.86
C ARG A 52 6.69 -6.89 13.56
N VAL A 53 5.45 -7.20 13.19
CA VAL A 53 4.81 -6.55 12.05
C VAL A 53 4.54 -5.08 12.41
N VAL A 54 5.13 -4.16 11.64
CA VAL A 54 4.93 -2.72 11.83
C VAL A 54 4.22 -2.07 10.65
N GLY A 55 4.12 -2.76 9.52
CA GLY A 55 3.41 -2.28 8.35
C GLY A 55 3.29 -3.37 7.29
N TYR A 56 2.56 -3.07 6.23
CA TYR A 56 2.30 -4.04 5.17
C TYR A 56 1.78 -3.35 3.92
N PHE A 57 1.80 -4.08 2.80
CA PHE A 57 1.03 -3.70 1.63
C PHE A 57 0.41 -4.92 0.96
N TYR A 58 -0.69 -4.68 0.26
CA TYR A 58 -1.36 -5.62 -0.64
C TYR A 58 -1.22 -5.08 -2.06
N ALA A 59 -0.81 -5.94 -2.98
CA ALA A 59 -0.62 -5.55 -4.37
C ALA A 59 -1.05 -6.68 -5.30
N GLN A 60 -1.40 -6.30 -6.53
CA GLN A 60 -1.85 -7.24 -7.54
C GLN A 60 -1.25 -6.88 -8.89
N ASN A 61 -0.61 -7.86 -9.54
CA ASN A 61 -0.05 -7.70 -10.88
C ASN A 61 -0.93 -8.42 -11.90
N ILE A 62 -1.54 -7.64 -12.79
CA ILE A 62 -2.33 -8.18 -13.89
C ILE A 62 -1.67 -7.76 -15.20
N VAL A 63 -0.94 -8.68 -15.80
CA VAL A 63 -0.27 -8.52 -17.10
C VAL A 63 0.59 -7.24 -17.14
N GLY A 64 1.40 -7.03 -16.10
CA GLY A 64 2.33 -5.89 -16.04
C GLY A 64 1.74 -4.59 -15.51
N GLU A 65 0.44 -4.53 -15.28
CA GLU A 65 -0.21 -3.39 -14.65
C GLU A 65 -0.46 -3.75 -13.19
N VAL A 66 0.27 -3.08 -12.29
CA VAL A 66 0.25 -3.41 -10.87
C VAL A 66 -0.62 -2.39 -10.12
N SER A 67 -1.51 -2.91 -9.28
CA SER A 67 -2.31 -2.08 -8.38
C SER A 67 -1.79 -2.24 -6.95
N LEU A 68 -1.48 -1.11 -6.31
CA LEU A 68 -1.23 -1.07 -4.88
C LEU A 68 -2.61 -0.93 -4.20
N LEU A 69 -3.08 -2.01 -3.59
CA LEU A 69 -4.45 -2.09 -3.10
C LEU A 69 -4.62 -1.56 -1.68
N ASN A 70 -3.59 -1.72 -0.86
CA ASN A 70 -3.61 -1.28 0.53
C ASN A 70 -2.17 -1.13 1.01
N ILE A 71 -1.92 -0.12 1.81
CA ILE A 71 -0.62 0.10 2.47
C ILE A 71 -0.88 0.75 3.82
N ALA A 72 -0.24 0.27 4.85
CA ALA A 72 -0.42 0.83 6.19
C ALA A 72 0.81 0.63 7.06
N VAL A 73 1.00 1.57 8.00
CA VAL A 73 2.00 1.49 9.06
C VAL A 73 1.25 1.59 10.39
N SER A 74 1.62 0.76 11.35
CA SER A 74 1.05 0.81 12.68
C SER A 74 1.13 2.26 13.22
N PRO A 75 0.03 2.80 13.78
CA PRO A 75 0.06 4.19 14.27
C PRO A 75 1.17 4.48 15.27
N SER A 76 1.53 3.51 16.11
CA SER A 76 2.62 3.66 17.07
C SER A 76 4.00 3.72 16.42
N GLU A 77 4.10 3.36 15.16
CA GLU A 77 5.37 3.28 14.41
C GLU A 77 5.46 4.32 13.30
N GLN A 78 4.50 5.21 13.19
CA GLN A 78 4.51 6.28 12.19
C GLN A 78 5.57 7.33 12.53
N GLY A 79 6.02 8.07 11.51
CA GLY A 79 7.07 9.08 11.68
C GLY A 79 8.49 8.52 11.67
N LYS A 80 8.67 7.24 11.37
CA LYS A 80 9.98 6.58 11.33
C LYS A 80 10.47 6.26 9.91
N GLY A 81 9.71 6.67 8.89
CA GLY A 81 10.05 6.40 7.49
C GLY A 81 9.61 5.04 6.99
N TYR A 82 8.79 4.30 7.73
CA TYR A 82 8.36 2.96 7.33
C TYR A 82 7.41 2.97 6.14
N GLY A 83 6.55 3.98 6.01
CA GLY A 83 5.68 4.13 4.85
C GLY A 83 6.47 4.28 3.56
N ARG A 84 7.51 5.10 3.59
CA ARG A 84 8.42 5.28 2.45
C ARG A 84 9.18 4.00 2.14
N ALA A 85 9.66 3.30 3.17
CA ALA A 85 10.36 2.04 2.99
C ALA A 85 9.46 0.98 2.34
N LEU A 86 8.19 0.89 2.76
CA LEU A 86 7.22 -0.01 2.17
C LEU A 86 6.94 0.34 0.71
N LEU A 87 6.75 1.62 0.40
CA LEU A 87 6.50 2.06 -0.97
C LEU A 87 7.70 1.77 -1.87
N ASN A 88 8.91 2.02 -1.39
CA ASN A 88 10.12 1.73 -2.16
C ASN A 88 10.29 0.23 -2.40
N HIS A 89 9.98 -0.60 -1.40
CA HIS A 89 10.01 -2.05 -1.58
C HIS A 89 8.98 -2.51 -2.61
N PHE A 90 7.78 -1.92 -2.55
CA PHE A 90 6.74 -2.17 -3.55
C PHE A 90 7.24 -1.87 -4.97
N LEU A 91 7.86 -0.69 -5.17
CA LEU A 91 8.37 -0.30 -6.49
C LEU A 91 9.51 -1.23 -6.94
N GLU A 92 10.40 -1.63 -6.03
CA GLU A 92 11.45 -2.59 -6.34
C GLU A 92 10.88 -3.94 -6.78
N GLN A 93 9.83 -4.41 -6.11
CA GLN A 93 9.17 -5.67 -6.48
C GLN A 93 8.47 -5.56 -7.83
N CYS A 94 7.90 -4.41 -8.14
CA CYS A 94 7.33 -4.16 -9.47
C CYS A 94 8.41 -4.26 -10.56
N GLU A 95 9.57 -3.63 -10.33
CA GLU A 95 10.68 -3.67 -11.29
C GLU A 95 11.21 -5.07 -11.48
N SER A 96 11.37 -5.84 -10.41
CA SER A 96 11.86 -7.21 -10.49
C SER A 96 10.91 -8.14 -11.26
N ARG A 97 9.62 -7.78 -11.30
CA ARG A 97 8.60 -8.51 -12.05
C ARG A 97 8.36 -7.93 -13.45
N GLU A 98 9.19 -6.99 -13.86
CA GLU A 98 9.09 -6.32 -15.16
C GLU A 98 7.73 -5.67 -15.40
N ALA A 99 7.15 -5.07 -14.36
CA ALA A 99 5.89 -4.36 -14.47
C ALA A 99 6.05 -3.12 -15.35
N GLU A 100 5.01 -2.79 -16.11
CA GLU A 100 4.98 -1.60 -16.96
C GLU A 100 4.57 -0.37 -16.17
N SER A 101 3.61 -0.55 -15.25
CA SER A 101 3.06 0.57 -14.49
C SER A 101 2.55 0.11 -13.13
N ALA A 102 2.50 1.07 -12.20
CA ALA A 102 1.90 0.88 -10.90
C ALA A 102 0.82 1.93 -10.69
N TRP A 103 -0.28 1.52 -10.07
CA TRP A 103 -1.48 2.33 -9.88
C TRP A 103 -1.96 2.26 -8.45
N LEU A 104 -2.54 3.36 -7.97
CA LEU A 104 -3.18 3.39 -6.66
C LEU A 104 -4.31 4.41 -6.64
N GLU A 105 -5.20 4.23 -5.65
CA GLU A 105 -6.23 5.20 -5.33
C GLU A 105 -6.02 5.64 -3.88
N VAL A 106 -6.13 6.92 -3.62
CA VAL A 106 -5.93 7.47 -2.28
C VAL A 106 -7.01 8.52 -1.99
N ARG A 107 -7.47 8.59 -0.74
CA ARG A 107 -8.41 9.62 -0.32
C ARG A 107 -7.78 11.00 -0.47
N GLU A 108 -8.53 11.93 -1.04
CA GLU A 108 -8.09 13.31 -1.19
C GLU A 108 -7.63 13.91 0.14
N SER A 109 -8.30 13.58 1.23
CA SER A 109 -7.98 14.10 2.55
C SER A 109 -6.69 13.54 3.13
N ASN A 110 -6.18 12.42 2.60
CA ASN A 110 -4.94 11.82 3.10
C ASN A 110 -3.72 12.50 2.47
N GLN A 111 -3.46 13.73 2.90
CA GLN A 111 -2.41 14.57 2.32
C GLN A 111 -1.01 14.01 2.55
N ALA A 112 -0.78 13.36 3.68
CA ALA A 112 0.52 12.73 3.97
C ALA A 112 0.83 11.63 2.95
N ALA A 113 -0.16 10.80 2.61
CA ALA A 113 0.02 9.74 1.62
C ALA A 113 0.20 10.32 0.22
N VAL A 114 -0.62 11.30 -0.17
CA VAL A 114 -0.51 11.94 -1.48
C VAL A 114 0.89 12.53 -1.65
N SER A 115 1.40 13.24 -0.64
CA SER A 115 2.75 13.83 -0.67
C SER A 115 3.82 12.76 -0.81
N LEU A 116 3.69 11.65 -0.08
CA LEU A 116 4.64 10.54 -0.16
C LEU A 116 4.67 9.96 -1.57
N TYR A 117 3.52 9.71 -2.17
CA TYR A 117 3.44 9.14 -3.52
C TYR A 117 4.04 10.08 -4.55
N LEU A 118 3.76 11.38 -4.46
CA LEU A 118 4.35 12.38 -5.36
C LEU A 118 5.87 12.42 -5.22
N ASP A 119 6.37 12.40 -3.98
CA ASP A 119 7.82 12.41 -3.71
C ASP A 119 8.53 11.20 -4.33
N GLU A 120 7.86 10.05 -4.38
CA GLU A 120 8.46 8.82 -4.90
C GLU A 120 8.22 8.63 -6.39
N GLY A 121 7.62 9.60 -7.06
CA GLY A 121 7.53 9.60 -8.52
C GLY A 121 6.18 9.27 -9.12
N PHE A 122 5.15 9.07 -8.29
CA PHE A 122 3.78 8.93 -8.80
C PHE A 122 3.24 10.28 -9.25
N ASN A 123 2.33 10.25 -10.20
CA ASN A 123 1.63 11.45 -10.68
C ASN A 123 0.12 11.24 -10.59
N GLU A 124 -0.61 12.31 -10.26
CA GLU A 124 -2.07 12.29 -10.33
C GLU A 124 -2.49 12.25 -11.79
N VAL A 125 -3.33 11.28 -12.14
CA VAL A 125 -3.79 11.11 -13.52
C VAL A 125 -5.30 11.25 -13.68
N ASP A 126 -6.05 11.05 -12.59
CA ASP A 126 -7.51 11.15 -12.63
C ASP A 126 -8.06 11.29 -11.22
N ARG A 127 -9.37 11.50 -11.13
CA ARG A 127 -10.11 11.51 -9.86
C ARG A 127 -11.43 10.77 -10.05
N ARG A 128 -11.83 10.02 -9.00
CA ARG A 128 -13.18 9.50 -8.90
C ARG A 128 -13.93 10.38 -7.91
N ARG A 129 -14.90 11.12 -8.40
CA ARG A 129 -15.64 12.04 -7.55
C ARG A 129 -16.58 11.30 -6.62
N ASP A 130 -16.65 11.78 -5.36
CA ASP A 130 -17.55 11.26 -4.34
C ASP A 130 -17.45 9.73 -4.18
N TYR A 131 -16.22 9.21 -4.24
CA TYR A 131 -15.95 7.77 -4.28
C TYR A 131 -15.93 7.14 -2.90
N TYR A 132 -15.26 7.80 -1.93
CA TYR A 132 -15.11 7.25 -0.58
C TYR A 132 -16.13 7.85 0.38
N PRO A 133 -16.68 7.05 1.31
CA PRO A 133 -17.47 7.61 2.41
C PRO A 133 -16.57 8.44 3.33
N SER A 134 -17.09 9.53 3.84
CA SER A 134 -16.40 10.42 4.78
C SER A 134 -17.37 10.91 5.84
N ASP A 135 -16.84 11.56 6.90
CA ASP A 135 -17.65 12.10 8.00
C ASP A 135 -18.62 13.19 7.54
N GLN A 136 -18.31 13.86 6.42
CA GLN A 136 -19.12 14.93 5.86
C GLN A 136 -19.86 14.52 4.58
N GLY A 137 -20.10 13.20 4.41
CA GLY A 137 -20.74 12.66 3.25
C GLY A 137 -19.80 11.78 2.44
N ARG A 138 -19.19 12.35 1.40
CA ARG A 138 -18.25 11.58 0.54
C ARG A 138 -17.10 12.47 0.13
N GLU A 139 -15.98 11.84 -0.21
CA GLU A 139 -14.82 12.53 -0.73
C GLU A 139 -14.27 11.84 -1.98
N ASP A 140 -13.47 12.58 -2.74
CA ASP A 140 -12.88 12.08 -3.98
C ASP A 140 -11.77 11.07 -3.70
N ALA A 141 -11.60 10.15 -4.66
CA ALA A 141 -10.40 9.34 -4.77
C ALA A 141 -9.46 10.00 -5.78
N VAL A 142 -8.20 10.17 -5.40
CA VAL A 142 -7.15 10.62 -6.31
C VAL A 142 -6.52 9.36 -6.90
N ILE A 143 -6.49 9.26 -8.23
CA ILE A 143 -5.88 8.12 -8.92
C ILE A 143 -4.48 8.53 -9.36
N MET A 144 -3.49 7.75 -8.97
CA MET A 144 -2.09 8.03 -9.24
C MET A 144 -1.44 6.88 -9.96
N SER A 145 -0.46 7.18 -10.80
CA SER A 145 0.27 6.15 -11.53
C SER A 145 1.77 6.45 -11.58
N TYR A 146 2.52 5.38 -11.79
CA TYR A 146 3.97 5.39 -11.93
C TYR A 146 4.31 4.48 -13.11
N TYR A 147 5.07 4.98 -14.08
CA TYR A 147 5.50 4.20 -15.24
C TYR A 147 6.96 3.82 -15.11
N PHE A 148 7.26 2.55 -15.30
CA PHE A 148 8.63 2.04 -15.20
C PHE A 148 9.32 2.18 -16.55
N LEU A 149 10.57 2.64 -16.52
CA LEU A 149 11.40 2.74 -17.71
C LEU A 149 12.35 1.55 -17.72
N PHE A 150 12.21 0.73 -18.77
CA PHE A 150 13.14 -0.39 -18.94
C PHE A 150 14.24 0.02 -19.89
N SER A 151 15.49 -0.24 -19.49
CA SER A 151 16.59 -0.12 -20.42
C SER A 151 16.57 -1.32 -21.35
N SER A 152 16.53 -1.06 -22.62
CA SER A 152 16.58 -2.09 -23.65
C SER A 152 18.00 -2.64 -23.82
#